data_4c79be92d73f50d6aa4bc7470463d526
#
_entry.id   4c79be92d73f50d6aa4bc7470463d526
#
_cell.length_a   1.000
_cell.length_b   1.000
_cell.length_c   1.000
_cell.angle_alpha   90.00
_cell.angle_beta   90.00
_cell.angle_gamma   90.00
#
_symmetry.space_group_name_H-M   'P 1'
#
loop_
_entity.id
_entity.type
_entity.pdbx_description
1 polymer ?
#
loop_
_entity_poly.entity_id
_entity_poly.type
_entity_poly.pdbx_seq_one_letter_code
_entity_poly.pdbx_strand_id
1 'polypeptide(L)'
;PGYSFRYIGGDTQYAIVGKEVLDTNSLLHYRGREFFFASLSEPLSCIIGAFHAQYHTKPGVYAHEMGIVPGGKTALLACAGPMGLGAIDYAIHCDRRPGLLVVTDIDQAKLDRAASIYTVEDAARHGVRLIYMNTAKEENPVEALRALTDGAGFDDVFVFAPVSSLIEQGDQILG
;
A
#
# COMPACT_ATOMS: atom_id res chain seq x y z
N PRO A 1 -10.21 4.07 17.61
CA PRO A 1 -9.09 4.96 17.29
C PRO A 1 -8.57 5.66 18.54
N GLY A 2 -7.22 5.91 18.62
CA GLY A 2 -6.61 6.51 19.82
C GLY A 2 -7.20 7.86 20.22
N TYR A 3 -7.59 8.68 19.27
CA TYR A 3 -8.25 9.98 19.52
C TYR A 3 -9.66 9.87 20.11
N SER A 4 -10.27 8.70 20.12
CA SER A 4 -11.57 8.45 20.74
C SER A 4 -11.47 8.19 22.24
N PHE A 5 -10.26 7.97 22.76
CA PHE A 5 -10.02 7.70 24.17
C PHE A 5 -9.55 8.96 24.89
N ARG A 6 -10.19 9.25 26.02
CA ARG A 6 -10.01 10.51 26.75
C ARG A 6 -8.59 10.74 27.26
N TYR A 7 -7.86 9.67 27.58
CA TYR A 7 -6.58 9.73 28.29
C TYR A 7 -5.40 9.15 27.51
N ILE A 8 -5.63 8.65 26.29
CA ILE A 8 -4.57 8.14 25.40
C ILE A 8 -4.18 9.26 24.43
N GLY A 9 -2.92 9.62 24.44
CA GLY A 9 -2.30 10.57 23.49
C GLY A 9 -1.11 9.91 22.78
N GLY A 10 -0.72 10.47 21.62
CA GLY A 10 0.54 10.16 20.96
C GLY A 10 1.61 11.20 21.33
N ASP A 11 2.86 10.91 20.98
CA ASP A 11 4.00 11.82 21.12
C ASP A 11 4.14 12.45 22.54
N THR A 12 3.93 11.64 23.56
CA THR A 12 3.98 12.03 24.97
C THR A 12 4.94 11.13 25.75
N GLN A 13 5.55 11.69 26.79
CA GLN A 13 6.44 10.93 27.69
C GLN A 13 5.68 9.95 28.58
N TYR A 14 4.43 10.27 28.89
CA TYR A 14 3.56 9.46 29.75
C TYR A 14 2.15 9.44 29.18
N ALA A 15 1.54 8.27 29.16
CA ALA A 15 0.15 8.08 28.77
C ALA A 15 -0.56 7.16 29.74
N ILE A 16 -1.86 7.36 29.92
CA ILE A 16 -2.69 6.43 30.70
C ILE A 16 -3.24 5.37 29.74
N VAL A 17 -2.86 4.13 29.96
CA VAL A 17 -3.38 2.99 29.21
C VAL A 17 -4.64 2.49 29.91
N GLY A 18 -5.78 2.52 29.22
CA GLY A 18 -7.06 2.05 29.75
C GLY A 18 -7.10 0.54 30.00
N LYS A 19 -7.98 0.13 30.89
CA LYS A 19 -8.16 -1.28 31.26
C LYS A 19 -8.51 -2.13 30.01
N GLU A 20 -9.26 -1.59 29.08
CA GLU A 20 -9.69 -2.25 27.84
C GLU A 20 -8.50 -2.73 27.00
N VAL A 21 -7.45 -1.92 26.92
CA VAL A 21 -6.21 -2.26 26.19
C VAL A 21 -5.50 -3.44 26.83
N LEU A 22 -5.51 -3.49 28.19
CA LEU A 22 -4.89 -4.56 28.95
C LEU A 22 -5.72 -5.86 28.86
N ASP A 23 -7.04 -5.75 29.00
CA ASP A 23 -7.96 -6.89 28.96
C ASP A 23 -7.97 -7.59 27.57
N THR A 24 -7.72 -6.84 26.52
CA THR A 24 -7.63 -7.37 25.15
C THR A 24 -6.22 -7.77 24.72
N ASN A 25 -5.25 -7.71 25.65
CA ASN A 25 -3.84 -7.99 25.37
C ASN A 25 -3.27 -7.16 24.20
N SER A 26 -3.74 -5.91 24.07
CA SER A 26 -3.36 -5.01 22.98
C SER A 26 -2.10 -4.18 23.28
N LEU A 27 -1.51 -4.32 24.46
CA LEU A 27 -0.23 -3.73 24.84
C LEU A 27 0.91 -4.67 24.46
N LEU A 28 1.61 -4.35 23.36
CA LEU A 28 2.67 -5.18 22.82
C LEU A 28 4.05 -4.73 23.34
N HIS A 29 4.89 -5.70 23.69
CA HIS A 29 6.25 -5.43 24.14
C HIS A 29 7.19 -5.28 22.93
N TYR A 30 7.73 -4.08 22.74
CA TYR A 30 8.74 -3.82 21.72
C TYR A 30 10.16 -4.18 22.21
N ARG A 31 10.90 -4.97 21.43
CA ARG A 31 12.28 -5.43 21.75
C ARG A 31 13.33 -4.93 20.75
N GLY A 32 12.96 -3.98 19.89
CA GLY A 32 13.89 -3.39 18.92
C GLY A 32 14.86 -2.39 19.57
N ARG A 33 15.85 -1.96 18.77
CA ARG A 33 16.89 -1.03 19.23
C ARG A 33 16.38 0.40 19.40
N GLU A 34 15.61 0.88 18.40
CA GLU A 34 15.22 2.28 18.30
C GLU A 34 13.70 2.42 18.39
N PHE A 35 13.21 3.26 19.27
CA PHE A 35 11.76 3.45 19.47
C PHE A 35 11.04 3.95 18.22
N PHE A 36 11.69 4.72 17.34
CA PHE A 36 11.05 5.19 16.12
C PHE A 36 10.70 4.05 15.15
N PHE A 37 11.40 2.91 15.17
CA PHE A 37 10.98 1.74 14.42
C PHE A 37 9.65 1.16 14.94
N ALA A 38 9.41 1.26 16.25
CA ALA A 38 8.13 0.82 16.82
C ALA A 38 6.95 1.66 16.30
N SER A 39 7.18 2.96 16.03
CA SER A 39 6.14 3.84 15.48
C SER A 39 5.69 3.46 14.06
N LEU A 40 6.49 2.68 13.33
CA LEU A 40 6.13 2.17 12.01
C LEU A 40 5.22 0.93 12.06
N SER A 41 5.03 0.33 13.24
CA SER A 41 4.25 -0.91 13.38
C SER A 41 2.77 -0.70 13.01
N GLU A 42 2.17 0.43 13.39
CA GLU A 42 0.80 0.74 13.05
C GLU A 42 0.63 0.99 11.54
N PRO A 43 1.38 1.90 10.88
CA PRO A 43 1.30 2.09 9.45
C PRO A 43 1.52 0.80 8.65
N LEU A 44 2.50 -0.01 9.03
CA LEU A 44 2.76 -1.29 8.38
C LEU A 44 1.61 -2.29 8.57
N SER A 45 1.00 -2.33 9.76
CA SER A 45 -0.15 -3.20 10.01
C SER A 45 -1.34 -2.84 9.12
N CYS A 46 -1.58 -1.54 8.87
CA CYS A 46 -2.61 -1.06 7.95
C CYS A 46 -2.33 -1.49 6.51
N ILE A 47 -1.07 -1.37 6.06
CA ILE A 47 -0.65 -1.79 4.73
C ILE A 47 -0.83 -3.29 4.55
N ILE A 48 -0.29 -4.10 5.47
CA ILE A 48 -0.41 -5.56 5.43
C ILE A 48 -1.88 -5.96 5.44
N GLY A 49 -2.68 -5.36 6.33
CA GLY A 49 -4.12 -5.59 6.40
C GLY A 49 -4.84 -5.27 5.10
N ALA A 50 -4.51 -4.14 4.45
CA ALA A 50 -5.11 -3.76 3.17
C ALA A 50 -4.78 -4.74 2.05
N PHE A 51 -3.53 -5.20 1.95
CA PHE A 51 -3.12 -6.18 0.96
C PHE A 51 -3.79 -7.54 1.18
N HIS A 52 -3.95 -7.97 2.44
CA HIS A 52 -4.63 -9.22 2.77
C HIS A 52 -6.15 -9.13 2.65
N ALA A 53 -6.74 -7.94 2.76
CA ALA A 53 -8.19 -7.72 2.66
C ALA A 53 -8.68 -7.65 1.21
N GLN A 54 -7.81 -7.54 0.22
CA GLN A 54 -8.20 -7.71 -1.18
C GLN A 54 -8.83 -9.08 -1.36
N TYR A 55 -9.81 -9.19 -2.26
CA TYR A 55 -10.42 -10.47 -2.55
C TYR A 55 -10.81 -10.58 -4.02
N HIS A 56 -10.72 -11.79 -4.54
CA HIS A 56 -11.03 -12.10 -5.92
C HIS A 56 -12.11 -13.16 -5.98
N THR A 57 -13.00 -13.03 -6.95
CA THR A 57 -14.08 -13.97 -7.20
C THR A 57 -13.94 -14.58 -8.59
N LYS A 58 -14.44 -15.81 -8.76
CA LYS A 58 -14.52 -16.46 -10.08
C LYS A 58 -15.99 -16.66 -10.43
N PRO A 59 -16.43 -16.41 -11.67
CA PRO A 59 -17.80 -16.67 -12.09
C PRO A 59 -18.26 -18.08 -11.73
N GLY A 60 -19.40 -18.20 -11.05
CA GLY A 60 -19.97 -19.48 -10.62
C GLY A 60 -19.33 -20.12 -9.39
N VAL A 61 -18.38 -19.45 -8.75
CA VAL A 61 -17.72 -19.89 -7.50
C VAL A 61 -18.07 -18.92 -6.38
N TYR A 62 -18.63 -19.41 -5.28
CA TYR A 62 -19.04 -18.59 -4.13
C TYR A 62 -17.93 -18.40 -3.08
N ALA A 63 -16.74 -18.93 -3.32
CA ALA A 63 -15.58 -18.74 -2.46
C ALA A 63 -14.77 -17.51 -2.91
N HIS A 64 -14.30 -16.71 -1.92
CA HIS A 64 -13.36 -15.64 -2.15
C HIS A 64 -11.92 -16.16 -2.05
N GLU A 65 -11.07 -15.69 -2.93
CA GLU A 65 -9.63 -15.83 -2.80
C GLU A 65 -9.08 -14.52 -2.19
N MET A 66 -8.60 -14.58 -0.95
CA MET A 66 -8.15 -13.41 -0.20
C MET A 66 -6.70 -13.05 -0.54
N GLY A 67 -6.38 -11.76 -0.38
CA GLY A 67 -5.08 -11.16 -0.69
C GLY A 67 -4.96 -10.76 -2.16
N ILE A 68 -3.90 -10.03 -2.50
CA ILE A 68 -3.60 -9.65 -3.88
C ILE A 68 -3.31 -10.87 -4.74
N VAL A 69 -3.47 -10.76 -6.06
CA VAL A 69 -3.19 -11.84 -7.02
C VAL A 69 -1.66 -12.09 -7.09
N PRO A 70 -1.17 -13.28 -6.69
CA PRO A 70 0.24 -13.60 -6.80
C PRO A 70 0.69 -13.61 -8.26
N GLY A 71 1.76 -12.87 -8.57
CA GLY A 71 2.23 -12.70 -9.95
C GLY A 71 1.34 -11.82 -10.82
N GLY A 72 0.26 -11.27 -10.26
CA GLY A 72 -0.68 -10.39 -10.94
C GLY A 72 -0.15 -8.96 -11.16
N LYS A 73 -1.04 -8.06 -11.49
CA LYS A 73 -0.76 -6.66 -11.83
C LYS A 73 -1.37 -5.77 -10.75
N THR A 74 -0.53 -5.06 -9.99
CA THR A 74 -0.96 -4.19 -8.89
C THR A 74 -0.62 -2.74 -9.19
N ALA A 75 -1.58 -1.84 -9.01
CA ALA A 75 -1.39 -0.40 -9.10
C ALA A 75 -1.51 0.26 -7.71
N LEU A 76 -0.54 1.13 -7.38
CA LEU A 76 -0.53 1.96 -6.18
C LEU A 76 -0.65 3.43 -6.61
N LEU A 77 -1.83 4.03 -6.45
CA LEU A 77 -2.15 5.38 -6.92
C LEU A 77 -1.87 6.43 -5.84
N ALA A 78 -1.21 7.54 -6.22
CA ALA A 78 -0.74 8.62 -5.33
C ALA A 78 0.13 8.08 -4.16
N CYS A 79 1.06 7.19 -4.47
CA CYS A 79 1.70 6.28 -3.51
C CYS A 79 3.15 6.66 -3.16
N ALA A 80 3.65 7.83 -3.51
CA ALA A 80 5.03 8.22 -3.18
C ALA A 80 5.18 8.92 -1.81
N GLY A 81 4.13 8.92 -0.98
CA GLY A 81 4.12 9.42 0.39
C GLY A 81 4.60 8.37 1.42
N PRO A 82 4.60 8.71 2.74
CA PRO A 82 5.10 7.81 3.79
C PRO A 82 4.42 6.45 3.83
N MET A 83 3.08 6.40 3.77
CA MET A 83 2.33 5.14 3.70
C MET A 83 2.65 4.37 2.42
N GLY A 84 2.76 5.09 1.30
CA GLY A 84 3.07 4.51 0.02
C GLY A 84 4.46 3.86 -0.04
N LEU A 85 5.48 4.47 0.57
CA LEU A 85 6.81 3.86 0.67
C LEU A 85 6.76 2.50 1.36
N GLY A 86 6.00 2.39 2.47
CA GLY A 86 5.79 1.10 3.14
C GLY A 86 5.01 0.10 2.28
N ALA A 87 4.06 0.56 1.45
CA ALA A 87 3.32 -0.31 0.54
C ALA A 87 4.18 -0.82 -0.62
N ILE A 88 5.08 0.01 -1.15
CA ILE A 88 6.06 -0.40 -2.16
C ILE A 88 6.99 -1.48 -1.58
N ASP A 89 7.53 -1.24 -0.38
CA ASP A 89 8.37 -2.21 0.32
C ASP A 89 7.65 -3.55 0.51
N TYR A 90 6.44 -3.50 1.05
CA TYR A 90 5.65 -4.70 1.29
C TYR A 90 5.33 -5.45 0.00
N ALA A 91 4.92 -4.75 -1.07
CA ALA A 91 4.62 -5.37 -2.36
C ALA A 91 5.82 -6.10 -2.97
N ILE A 92 7.04 -5.58 -2.77
CA ILE A 92 8.28 -6.21 -3.27
C ILE A 92 8.66 -7.44 -2.45
N HIS A 93 8.39 -7.45 -1.13
CA HIS A 93 8.94 -8.44 -0.21
C HIS A 93 7.91 -9.43 0.36
N CYS A 94 6.60 -9.20 0.17
CA CYS A 94 5.56 -10.11 0.69
C CYS A 94 5.59 -11.48 0.01
N ASP A 95 4.86 -12.43 0.58
CA ASP A 95 4.72 -13.80 0.06
C ASP A 95 3.89 -13.88 -1.23
N ARG A 96 2.94 -12.93 -1.42
CA ARG A 96 2.05 -12.85 -2.59
C ARG A 96 2.46 -11.71 -3.54
N ARG A 97 3.74 -11.62 -3.88
CA ARG A 97 4.26 -10.53 -4.73
C ARG A 97 3.54 -10.42 -6.07
N PRO A 98 3.25 -9.18 -6.54
CA PRO A 98 2.77 -8.97 -7.90
C PRO A 98 3.88 -9.24 -8.92
N GLY A 99 3.52 -9.61 -10.14
CA GLY A 99 4.45 -9.66 -11.26
C GLY A 99 4.73 -8.28 -11.85
N LEU A 100 3.70 -7.41 -11.86
CA LEU A 100 3.80 -6.00 -12.24
C LEU A 100 3.34 -5.13 -11.06
N LEU A 101 4.19 -4.19 -10.66
CA LEU A 101 3.89 -3.15 -9.67
C LEU A 101 4.05 -1.77 -10.31
N VAL A 102 2.96 -1.02 -10.41
CA VAL A 102 2.96 0.36 -10.92
C VAL A 102 2.69 1.32 -9.78
N VAL A 103 3.62 2.24 -9.55
CA VAL A 103 3.53 3.28 -8.51
C VAL A 103 3.33 4.62 -9.18
N THR A 104 2.26 5.33 -8.84
CA THR A 104 1.98 6.65 -9.39
C THR A 104 2.01 7.74 -8.34
N ASP A 105 2.36 8.93 -8.77
CA ASP A 105 2.17 10.19 -8.04
C ASP A 105 2.17 11.35 -9.07
N ILE A 106 1.74 12.52 -8.64
CA ILE A 106 1.84 13.75 -9.45
C ILE A 106 3.12 14.54 -9.12
N ASP A 107 3.76 14.24 -8.00
CA ASP A 107 4.97 14.89 -7.52
C ASP A 107 6.22 14.10 -7.94
N GLN A 108 6.97 14.65 -8.91
CA GLN A 108 8.17 14.01 -9.44
C GLN A 108 9.25 13.81 -8.36
N ALA A 109 9.42 14.77 -7.45
CA ALA A 109 10.45 14.66 -6.42
C ALA A 109 10.17 13.51 -5.44
N LYS A 110 8.89 13.25 -5.15
CA LYS A 110 8.50 12.09 -4.35
C LYS A 110 8.73 10.78 -5.09
N LEU A 111 8.40 10.71 -6.38
CA LEU A 111 8.68 9.53 -7.21
C LEU A 111 10.19 9.25 -7.30
N ASP A 112 11.01 10.28 -7.53
CA ASP A 112 12.47 10.15 -7.60
C ASP A 112 13.04 9.64 -6.26
N ARG A 113 12.52 10.16 -5.13
CA ARG A 113 12.87 9.68 -3.80
C ARG A 113 12.46 8.21 -3.62
N ALA A 114 11.24 7.83 -3.99
CA ALA A 114 10.78 6.44 -3.88
C ALA A 114 11.65 5.51 -4.73
N ALA A 115 11.96 5.90 -5.97
CA ALA A 115 12.82 5.14 -6.87
C ALA A 115 14.27 5.02 -6.38
N SER A 116 14.77 6.00 -5.61
CA SER A 116 16.10 5.92 -4.99
C SER A 116 16.17 4.94 -3.82
N ILE A 117 15.04 4.67 -3.17
CA ILE A 117 14.94 3.74 -2.03
C ILE A 117 14.63 2.32 -2.54
N TYR A 118 13.62 2.21 -3.39
CA TYR A 118 13.16 0.95 -3.97
C TYR A 118 13.45 0.96 -5.47
N THR A 119 14.61 0.46 -5.84
CA THR A 119 15.05 0.51 -7.24
C THR A 119 14.38 -0.56 -8.08
N VAL A 120 14.26 -0.30 -9.37
CA VAL A 120 13.71 -1.27 -10.35
C VAL A 120 14.54 -2.55 -10.36
N GLU A 121 15.86 -2.42 -10.20
CA GLU A 121 16.80 -3.54 -10.17
C GLU A 121 16.61 -4.40 -8.90
N ASP A 122 16.32 -3.78 -7.77
CA ASP A 122 16.04 -4.52 -6.53
C ASP A 122 14.71 -5.26 -6.63
N ALA A 123 13.65 -4.59 -7.06
CA ALA A 123 12.36 -5.22 -7.31
C ALA A 123 12.46 -6.40 -8.30
N ALA A 124 13.26 -6.26 -9.37
CA ALA A 124 13.48 -7.32 -10.34
C ALA A 124 14.15 -8.55 -9.72
N ARG A 125 15.08 -8.38 -8.75
CA ARG A 125 15.67 -9.49 -8.00
C ARG A 125 14.65 -10.30 -7.20
N HIS A 126 13.55 -9.64 -6.82
CA HIS A 126 12.42 -10.27 -6.14
C HIS A 126 11.32 -10.77 -7.10
N GLY A 127 11.53 -10.67 -8.42
CA GLY A 127 10.58 -11.12 -9.45
C GLY A 127 9.45 -10.11 -9.73
N VAL A 128 9.61 -8.86 -9.30
CA VAL A 128 8.61 -7.79 -9.49
C VAL A 128 9.09 -6.82 -10.56
N ARG A 129 8.30 -6.62 -11.61
CA ARG A 129 8.50 -5.55 -12.58
C ARG A 129 7.94 -4.25 -12.00
N LEU A 130 8.82 -3.37 -11.47
CA LEU A 130 8.45 -2.10 -10.86
C LEU A 130 8.49 -0.96 -11.89
N ILE A 131 7.43 -0.15 -11.92
CA ILE A 131 7.33 1.04 -12.77
C ILE A 131 6.89 2.23 -11.92
N TYR A 132 7.60 3.35 -12.04
CA TYR A 132 7.19 4.64 -11.50
C TYR A 132 6.63 5.53 -12.60
N MET A 133 5.44 6.12 -12.40
CA MET A 133 4.77 6.95 -13.40
C MET A 133 4.28 8.25 -12.76
N ASN A 134 4.66 9.37 -13.34
CA ASN A 134 4.11 10.67 -12.98
C ASN A 134 2.85 10.94 -13.80
N THR A 135 1.68 10.76 -13.19
CA THR A 135 0.40 10.91 -13.88
C THR A 135 0.06 12.36 -14.26
N ALA A 136 0.70 13.36 -13.68
CA ALA A 136 0.54 14.75 -14.11
C ALA A 136 1.20 15.05 -15.47
N LYS A 137 2.05 14.16 -15.98
CA LYS A 137 2.71 14.28 -17.29
C LYS A 137 1.98 13.55 -18.42
N GLU A 138 0.97 12.76 -18.06
CA GLU A 138 0.18 11.99 -19.01
C GLU A 138 -1.05 12.79 -19.47
N GLU A 139 -1.31 12.84 -20.75
CA GLU A 139 -2.51 13.45 -21.32
C GLU A 139 -3.78 12.69 -20.87
N ASN A 140 -3.68 11.35 -20.90
CA ASN A 140 -4.72 10.46 -20.38
C ASN A 140 -4.10 9.40 -19.45
N PRO A 141 -4.07 9.63 -18.13
CA PRO A 141 -3.48 8.71 -17.20
C PRO A 141 -4.12 7.31 -17.18
N VAL A 142 -5.42 7.22 -17.43
CA VAL A 142 -6.14 5.93 -17.49
C VAL A 142 -5.65 5.10 -18.67
N GLU A 143 -5.57 5.68 -19.85
CA GLU A 143 -5.06 4.98 -21.04
C GLU A 143 -3.60 4.58 -20.87
N ALA A 144 -2.76 5.48 -20.33
CA ALA A 144 -1.35 5.20 -20.08
C ALA A 144 -1.17 4.02 -19.10
N LEU A 145 -1.96 3.98 -18.04
CA LEU A 145 -1.94 2.87 -17.08
C LEU A 145 -2.46 1.57 -17.68
N ARG A 146 -3.58 1.59 -18.41
CA ARG A 146 -4.10 0.40 -19.08
C ARG A 146 -3.16 -0.15 -20.13
N ALA A 147 -2.40 0.70 -20.82
CA ALA A 147 -1.40 0.27 -21.81
C ALA A 147 -0.30 -0.61 -21.17
N LEU A 148 0.05 -0.39 -19.88
CA LEU A 148 1.03 -1.23 -19.17
C LEU A 148 0.55 -2.67 -18.92
N THR A 149 -0.74 -2.92 -19.12
CA THR A 149 -1.41 -4.21 -18.88
C THR A 149 -1.97 -4.81 -20.18
N ASP A 150 -1.55 -4.30 -21.35
CA ASP A 150 -2.09 -4.68 -22.68
C ASP A 150 -3.62 -4.48 -22.76
N GLY A 151 -4.15 -3.48 -22.04
CA GLY A 151 -5.57 -3.13 -21.98
C GLY A 151 -6.42 -3.99 -21.05
N ALA A 152 -5.86 -5.05 -20.44
CA ALA A 152 -6.61 -5.95 -19.55
C ALA A 152 -7.00 -5.31 -18.21
N GLY A 153 -6.25 -4.29 -17.76
CA GLY A 153 -6.41 -3.66 -16.45
C GLY A 153 -5.56 -4.33 -15.38
N PHE A 154 -5.67 -3.80 -14.15
CA PHE A 154 -4.96 -4.28 -12.97
C PHE A 154 -5.84 -5.25 -12.19
N ASP A 155 -5.22 -6.26 -11.59
CA ASP A 155 -5.90 -7.21 -10.70
C ASP A 155 -6.19 -6.58 -9.34
N ASP A 156 -5.29 -5.70 -8.86
CA ASP A 156 -5.39 -5.01 -7.57
C ASP A 156 -5.04 -3.53 -7.72
N VAL A 157 -5.88 -2.65 -7.16
CA VAL A 157 -5.66 -1.20 -7.17
C VAL A 157 -5.80 -0.65 -5.75
N PHE A 158 -4.78 0.10 -5.30
CA PHE A 158 -4.76 0.79 -4.02
C PHE A 158 -4.67 2.30 -4.23
N VAL A 159 -5.46 3.07 -3.48
CA VAL A 159 -5.52 4.53 -3.56
C VAL A 159 -5.04 5.15 -2.26
N PHE A 160 -3.97 5.97 -2.31
CA PHE A 160 -3.32 6.54 -1.13
C PHE A 160 -3.66 8.01 -0.86
N ALA A 161 -4.60 8.59 -1.62
CA ALA A 161 -5.06 9.95 -1.40
C ALA A 161 -6.59 10.02 -1.40
N PRO A 162 -7.22 10.84 -0.50
CA PRO A 162 -8.66 10.94 -0.40
C PRO A 162 -9.22 11.90 -1.47
N VAL A 163 -9.02 11.58 -2.74
CA VAL A 163 -9.42 12.39 -3.90
C VAL A 163 -10.37 11.57 -4.77
N SER A 164 -11.60 12.06 -4.97
CA SER A 164 -12.65 11.33 -5.69
C SER A 164 -12.25 10.94 -7.11
N SER A 165 -11.64 11.85 -7.87
CA SER A 165 -11.18 11.56 -9.24
C SER A 165 -10.11 10.46 -9.30
N LEU A 166 -9.33 10.29 -8.23
CA LEU A 166 -8.34 9.22 -8.14
C LEU A 166 -8.99 7.85 -7.86
N ILE A 167 -10.10 7.84 -7.10
CA ILE A 167 -10.92 6.65 -6.88
C ILE A 167 -11.59 6.23 -8.20
N GLU A 168 -12.16 7.20 -8.93
CA GLU A 168 -12.72 6.96 -10.28
C GLU A 168 -11.67 6.43 -11.25
N GLN A 169 -10.45 6.98 -11.22
CA GLN A 169 -9.33 6.47 -11.99
C GLN A 169 -9.00 5.01 -11.62
N GLY A 170 -9.00 4.70 -10.32
CA GLY A 170 -8.78 3.35 -9.82
C GLY A 170 -9.79 2.36 -10.37
N ASP A 171 -11.07 2.71 -10.37
CA ASP A 171 -12.15 1.90 -10.94
C ASP A 171 -11.98 1.68 -12.45
N GLN A 172 -11.61 2.73 -13.19
CA GLN A 172 -11.42 2.66 -14.65
C GLN A 172 -10.23 1.81 -15.10
N ILE A 173 -9.21 1.64 -14.26
CA ILE A 173 -8.03 0.82 -14.57
C ILE A 173 -8.12 -0.61 -14.04
N LEU A 174 -9.09 -0.92 -13.19
CA LEU A 174 -9.34 -2.27 -12.71
C LEU A 174 -9.73 -3.19 -13.88
N GLY A 175 -9.25 -4.45 -13.84
CA GLY A 175 -9.45 -5.46 -14.89
C GLY A 175 -10.66 -6.34 -14.72
#